data_ed4de4a2b60cf6707895c27633a8ac96
#
_entry.id   ed4de4a2b60cf6707895c27633a8ac96
#
_cell.length_a   1.000
_cell.length_b   1.000
_cell.length_c   1.000
_cell.angle_alpha   90.00
_cell.angle_beta   90.00
_cell.angle_gamma   90.00
#
_symmetry.space_group_name_H-M   'P 1'
#
loop_
_entity.id
_entity.type
_entity.pdbx_description
1 polymer ?
#
loop_
_entity_poly.entity_id
_entity_poly.type
_entity_poly.pdbx_seq_one_letter_code
_entity_poly.pdbx_strand_id
1 'polypeptide(L)'
;MKFPTATYRLQFRNGMTFDRASALVPYLKKLGISHLYASPIFTATSESTHGYDVTDANEIDPAIGGRAGFDRMVETLKDAGLGLILDIVPNHMAASLETPWWKDVIEHGAESRYARYFDIDWSRRLTLPVLGDDFEAVLEAGDLAVKPDPKTGKPSLAYFESFFPLNPATYDGREAEILKISDEASLSQLHEQQPYRLMSWRDAARDLSYRRFFEVTGLAGVRVEDEAVFEDSHRLILELVRSGAVQGLRLDHIDGLADPKGYLDRLRKAAGPDCYIVVEKILGEGEQLPADWPVSGTTGYEFVAALSHALVDGAKLEVLQSAYEGLGEKRVDAKEQLR
;
A
#
# COMPACT_ATOMS: atom_id res chain seq x y z
N MET A 1 -19.43 -22.13 1.62
CA MET A 1 -18.10 -21.68 1.15
C MET A 1 -17.51 -22.71 0.18
N LYS A 2 -17.04 -22.28 -1.00
CA LYS A 2 -16.29 -23.15 -1.92
C LYS A 2 -14.82 -22.85 -1.72
N PHE A 3 -14.08 -23.72 -1.04
CA PHE A 3 -12.66 -23.54 -0.81
C PHE A 3 -11.85 -23.58 -2.13
N PRO A 4 -10.87 -22.73 -2.31
CA PRO A 4 -9.94 -22.83 -3.42
C PRO A 4 -9.17 -24.17 -3.37
N THR A 5 -9.15 -24.90 -4.49
CA THR A 5 -8.35 -26.12 -4.62
C THR A 5 -6.99 -25.85 -5.27
N ALA A 6 -6.96 -24.86 -6.15
CA ALA A 6 -5.74 -24.32 -6.77
C ALA A 6 -5.97 -22.87 -7.17
N THR A 7 -4.99 -22.01 -6.96
CA THR A 7 -5.04 -20.61 -7.33
C THR A 7 -3.92 -20.27 -8.30
N TYR A 8 -4.17 -19.28 -9.15
CA TYR A 8 -3.13 -18.69 -10.01
C TYR A 8 -3.12 -17.19 -9.81
N ARG A 9 -1.99 -16.63 -9.35
CA ARG A 9 -1.85 -15.20 -9.13
C ARG A 9 -1.53 -14.48 -10.43
N LEU A 10 -2.33 -13.46 -10.76
CA LEU A 10 -2.01 -12.49 -11.79
C LEU A 10 -1.71 -11.14 -11.14
N GLN A 11 -0.58 -10.55 -11.52
CA GLN A 11 -0.28 -9.17 -11.20
C GLN A 11 -0.80 -8.30 -12.32
N PHE A 12 -1.81 -7.49 -12.00
CA PHE A 12 -2.31 -6.46 -12.88
C PHE A 12 -1.30 -5.31 -12.96
N ARG A 13 -1.29 -4.55 -14.04
CA ARG A 13 -0.36 -3.48 -14.43
C ARG A 13 0.74 -3.99 -15.38
N ASN A 14 1.62 -3.13 -15.84
CA ASN A 14 2.65 -3.46 -16.85
C ASN A 14 2.08 -4.19 -18.08
N GLY A 15 0.93 -3.71 -18.55
CA GLY A 15 0.22 -4.28 -19.71
C GLY A 15 -0.68 -5.47 -19.38
N MET A 16 -0.73 -5.99 -18.15
CA MET A 16 -1.75 -6.94 -17.70
C MET A 16 -3.01 -6.17 -17.28
N THR A 17 -4.07 -6.31 -18.07
CA THR A 17 -5.39 -5.71 -17.82
C THR A 17 -6.43 -6.79 -17.56
N PHE A 18 -7.65 -6.40 -17.17
CA PHE A 18 -8.77 -7.33 -17.00
C PHE A 18 -9.13 -8.06 -18.31
N ASP A 19 -9.06 -7.38 -19.44
CA ASP A 19 -9.34 -8.02 -20.75
C ASP A 19 -8.27 -9.08 -21.07
N ARG A 20 -6.98 -8.81 -20.77
CA ARG A 20 -5.93 -9.82 -20.93
C ARG A 20 -6.09 -10.99 -19.96
N ALA A 21 -6.49 -10.75 -18.71
CA ALA A 21 -6.80 -11.79 -17.75
C ALA A 21 -7.98 -12.65 -18.23
N SER A 22 -9.04 -12.04 -18.78
CA SER A 22 -10.16 -12.75 -19.37
C SER A 22 -9.73 -13.69 -20.48
N ALA A 23 -8.81 -13.27 -21.34
CA ALA A 23 -8.27 -14.11 -22.41
C ALA A 23 -7.47 -15.33 -21.90
N LEU A 24 -6.95 -15.28 -20.66
CA LEU A 24 -6.24 -16.39 -20.02
C LEU A 24 -7.17 -17.39 -19.34
N VAL A 25 -8.44 -17.09 -19.10
CA VAL A 25 -9.38 -17.94 -18.38
C VAL A 25 -9.49 -19.36 -18.95
N PRO A 26 -9.55 -19.60 -20.27
CA PRO A 26 -9.58 -20.95 -20.84
C PRO A 26 -8.32 -21.75 -20.50
N TYR A 27 -7.16 -21.11 -20.49
CA TYR A 27 -5.88 -21.72 -20.11
C TYR A 27 -5.90 -22.08 -18.61
N LEU A 28 -6.30 -21.16 -17.75
CA LEU A 28 -6.37 -21.37 -16.30
C LEU A 28 -7.31 -22.53 -15.94
N LYS A 29 -8.47 -22.60 -16.62
CA LYS A 29 -9.39 -23.72 -16.47
C LYS A 29 -8.77 -25.06 -16.88
N LYS A 30 -8.07 -25.10 -18.01
CA LYS A 30 -7.37 -26.31 -18.49
C LYS A 30 -6.24 -26.72 -17.54
N LEU A 31 -5.60 -25.76 -16.89
CA LEU A 31 -4.57 -26.00 -15.88
C LEU A 31 -5.13 -26.55 -14.56
N GLY A 32 -6.46 -26.54 -14.38
CA GLY A 32 -7.12 -27.04 -13.16
C GLY A 32 -7.24 -25.99 -12.05
N ILE A 33 -7.05 -24.72 -12.38
CA ILE A 33 -7.22 -23.61 -11.42
C ILE A 33 -8.68 -23.48 -11.05
N SER A 34 -8.97 -23.34 -9.77
CA SER A 34 -10.31 -23.11 -9.24
C SER A 34 -10.61 -21.63 -9.02
N HIS A 35 -9.60 -20.82 -8.69
CA HIS A 35 -9.77 -19.39 -8.43
C HIS A 35 -8.59 -18.59 -9.01
N LEU A 36 -8.91 -17.50 -9.68
CA LEU A 36 -7.94 -16.47 -10.00
C LEU A 36 -7.61 -15.71 -8.69
N TYR A 37 -6.34 -15.53 -8.39
CA TYR A 37 -5.88 -14.64 -7.34
C TYR A 37 -5.37 -13.34 -7.98
N ALA A 38 -6.11 -12.25 -7.79
CA ALA A 38 -5.78 -10.95 -8.34
C ALA A 38 -4.90 -10.15 -7.36
N SER A 39 -3.79 -9.57 -7.85
CA SER A 39 -3.08 -8.50 -7.13
C SER A 39 -4.03 -7.31 -6.91
N PRO A 40 -3.66 -6.31 -6.08
CA PRO A 40 -4.56 -5.18 -5.81
C PRO A 40 -5.04 -4.50 -7.09
N ILE A 41 -6.36 -4.29 -7.18
CA ILE A 41 -7.05 -3.79 -8.39
C ILE A 41 -7.54 -2.35 -8.25
N PHE A 42 -7.39 -1.75 -7.07
CA PHE A 42 -7.84 -0.39 -6.80
C PHE A 42 -6.88 0.63 -7.40
N THR A 43 -7.36 1.86 -7.57
CA THR A 43 -6.56 2.96 -8.10
C THR A 43 -5.33 3.15 -7.23
N ALA A 44 -4.16 3.15 -7.86
CA ALA A 44 -2.86 3.29 -7.23
C ALA A 44 -2.09 4.44 -7.88
N THR A 45 -0.87 4.74 -7.40
CA THR A 45 -0.07 5.80 -8.01
C THR A 45 0.13 5.57 -9.51
N SER A 46 0.25 6.64 -10.27
CA SER A 46 0.32 6.58 -11.75
C SER A 46 1.50 5.75 -12.27
N GLU A 47 2.58 5.65 -11.49
CA GLU A 47 3.77 4.86 -11.81
C GLU A 47 3.76 3.46 -11.18
N SER A 48 2.69 3.08 -10.49
CA SER A 48 2.60 1.79 -9.81
C SER A 48 2.75 0.62 -10.76
N THR A 49 3.65 -0.28 -10.44
CA THR A 49 3.84 -1.56 -11.17
C THR A 49 3.20 -2.75 -10.48
N HIS A 50 2.64 -2.55 -9.27
CA HIS A 50 2.16 -3.62 -8.37
C HIS A 50 0.78 -3.36 -7.74
N GLY A 51 0.36 -2.11 -7.53
CA GLY A 51 -0.95 -1.74 -7.00
C GLY A 51 -1.08 -1.73 -5.47
N TYR A 52 0.01 -1.96 -4.71
CA TYR A 52 -0.03 -1.89 -3.24
C TYR A 52 0.04 -0.47 -2.69
N ASP A 53 0.40 0.49 -3.52
CA ASP A 53 0.44 1.93 -3.25
C ASP A 53 -0.89 2.59 -3.64
N VAL A 54 -1.97 2.12 -3.01
CA VAL A 54 -3.35 2.53 -3.29
C VAL A 54 -3.52 4.03 -3.04
N THR A 55 -4.14 4.72 -4.00
CA THR A 55 -4.53 6.15 -3.90
C THR A 55 -6.03 6.33 -3.69
N ASP A 56 -6.87 5.40 -4.18
CA ASP A 56 -8.30 5.36 -3.92
C ASP A 56 -8.79 3.91 -3.76
N ALA A 57 -9.19 3.55 -2.54
CA ALA A 57 -9.72 2.24 -2.20
C ALA A 57 -11.17 2.02 -2.71
N ASN A 58 -11.82 3.05 -3.22
CA ASN A 58 -13.21 3.04 -3.66
C ASN A 58 -13.37 3.14 -5.18
N GLU A 59 -12.26 3.03 -5.92
CA GLU A 59 -12.26 3.02 -7.38
C GLU A 59 -11.47 1.82 -7.90
N ILE A 60 -12.04 1.08 -8.86
CA ILE A 60 -11.28 0.07 -9.62
C ILE A 60 -10.44 0.81 -10.66
N ASP A 61 -9.13 0.57 -10.65
CA ASP A 61 -8.17 1.33 -11.40
C ASP A 61 -8.48 1.40 -12.90
N PRO A 62 -8.73 2.60 -13.46
CA PRO A 62 -8.96 2.79 -14.89
C PRO A 62 -7.81 2.30 -15.77
N ALA A 63 -6.55 2.37 -15.27
CA ALA A 63 -5.36 1.97 -16.04
C ALA A 63 -5.32 0.47 -16.35
N ILE A 64 -6.02 -0.36 -15.60
CA ILE A 64 -6.11 -1.81 -15.83
C ILE A 64 -7.47 -2.25 -16.42
N GLY A 65 -8.34 -1.29 -16.75
CA GLY A 65 -9.62 -1.53 -17.41
C GLY A 65 -10.85 -1.05 -16.65
N GLY A 66 -10.69 -0.49 -15.45
CA GLY A 66 -11.74 0.08 -14.61
C GLY A 66 -12.86 -0.90 -14.27
N ARG A 67 -13.97 -0.37 -13.74
CA ARG A 67 -15.14 -1.17 -13.33
C ARG A 67 -15.70 -2.02 -14.47
N ALA A 68 -15.85 -1.47 -15.67
CA ALA A 68 -16.41 -2.20 -16.79
C ALA A 68 -15.54 -3.39 -17.24
N GLY A 69 -14.21 -3.22 -17.25
CA GLY A 69 -13.27 -4.32 -17.53
C GLY A 69 -13.31 -5.40 -16.46
N PHE A 70 -13.37 -4.99 -15.20
CA PHE A 70 -13.51 -5.90 -14.07
C PHE A 70 -14.79 -6.74 -14.16
N ASP A 71 -15.95 -6.10 -14.42
CA ASP A 71 -17.23 -6.79 -14.48
C ASP A 71 -17.22 -7.84 -15.62
N ARG A 72 -16.66 -7.53 -16.81
CA ARG A 72 -16.49 -8.50 -17.90
C ARG A 72 -15.58 -9.67 -17.51
N MET A 73 -14.47 -9.40 -16.81
CA MET A 73 -13.59 -10.46 -16.34
C MET A 73 -14.30 -11.39 -15.34
N VAL A 74 -15.06 -10.83 -14.40
CA VAL A 74 -15.84 -11.59 -13.42
C VAL A 74 -16.87 -12.47 -14.11
N GLU A 75 -17.57 -11.98 -15.11
CA GLU A 75 -18.52 -12.77 -15.91
C GLU A 75 -17.80 -13.93 -16.61
N THR A 76 -16.67 -13.67 -17.27
CA THR A 76 -15.86 -14.70 -17.92
C THR A 76 -15.37 -15.78 -16.94
N LEU A 77 -14.96 -15.39 -15.72
CA LEU A 77 -14.58 -16.33 -14.66
C LEU A 77 -15.77 -17.19 -14.24
N LYS A 78 -16.94 -16.58 -13.98
CA LYS A 78 -18.18 -17.28 -13.60
C LYS A 78 -18.62 -18.29 -14.65
N ASP A 79 -18.60 -17.93 -15.93
CA ASP A 79 -18.95 -18.81 -17.03
C ASP A 79 -18.01 -20.01 -17.16
N ALA A 80 -16.74 -19.81 -16.81
CA ALA A 80 -15.75 -20.86 -16.75
C ALA A 80 -15.85 -21.73 -15.47
N GLY A 81 -16.65 -21.31 -14.48
CA GLY A 81 -16.76 -21.95 -13.16
C GLY A 81 -15.58 -21.67 -12.24
N LEU A 82 -14.84 -20.58 -12.47
CA LEU A 82 -13.73 -20.11 -11.64
C LEU A 82 -14.23 -19.04 -10.66
N GLY A 83 -13.63 -18.99 -9.47
CA GLY A 83 -13.82 -17.90 -8.50
C GLY A 83 -12.71 -16.87 -8.58
N LEU A 84 -12.86 -15.80 -7.81
CA LEU A 84 -11.91 -14.70 -7.69
C LEU A 84 -11.53 -14.48 -6.22
N ILE A 85 -10.24 -14.44 -5.93
CA ILE A 85 -9.66 -13.96 -4.67
C ILE A 85 -9.00 -12.63 -4.95
N LEU A 86 -9.33 -11.63 -4.13
CA LEU A 86 -8.79 -10.28 -4.27
C LEU A 86 -7.76 -9.99 -3.20
N ASP A 87 -6.62 -9.47 -3.61
CA ASP A 87 -5.61 -8.91 -2.70
C ASP A 87 -6.03 -7.51 -2.27
N ILE A 88 -6.09 -7.26 -0.97
CA ILE A 88 -6.44 -5.95 -0.40
C ILE A 88 -5.38 -5.49 0.58
N VAL A 89 -5.23 -4.17 0.68
CA VAL A 89 -4.17 -3.51 1.46
C VAL A 89 -4.78 -2.66 2.56
N PRO A 90 -5.14 -3.23 3.72
CA PRO A 90 -5.78 -2.46 4.79
C PRO A 90 -4.81 -1.58 5.57
N ASN A 91 -3.52 -1.92 5.62
CA ASN A 91 -2.54 -1.30 6.52
C ASN A 91 -2.13 0.11 6.11
N HIS A 92 -2.07 0.41 4.82
CA HIS A 92 -1.51 1.67 4.32
C HIS A 92 -2.13 2.12 2.99
N MET A 93 -1.92 3.38 2.66
CA MET A 93 -2.17 3.98 1.34
C MET A 93 -0.95 4.81 0.93
N ALA A 94 -0.90 5.19 -0.34
CA ALA A 94 0.17 6.06 -0.85
C ALA A 94 0.14 7.42 -0.15
N ALA A 95 1.26 7.82 0.45
CA ALA A 95 1.51 9.17 0.96
C ALA A 95 1.87 10.11 -0.21
N SER A 96 0.98 10.19 -1.18
CA SER A 96 1.17 10.88 -2.46
C SER A 96 0.14 12.00 -2.65
N LEU A 97 0.53 13.03 -3.41
CA LEU A 97 -0.41 14.07 -3.87
C LEU A 97 -1.49 13.54 -4.84
N GLU A 98 -1.33 12.29 -5.31
CA GLU A 98 -2.35 11.58 -6.08
C GLU A 98 -3.45 10.97 -5.20
N THR A 99 -3.21 10.81 -3.88
CA THR A 99 -4.18 10.29 -2.91
C THR A 99 -5.06 11.43 -2.41
N PRO A 100 -6.37 11.48 -2.77
CA PRO A 100 -7.23 12.60 -2.41
C PRO A 100 -7.32 12.83 -0.90
N TRP A 101 -7.39 11.75 -0.11
CA TRP A 101 -7.44 11.83 1.35
C TRP A 101 -6.15 12.41 1.94
N TRP A 102 -5.00 11.99 1.43
CA TRP A 102 -3.70 12.48 1.87
C TRP A 102 -3.46 13.93 1.45
N LYS A 103 -3.87 14.29 0.23
CA LYS A 103 -3.78 15.68 -0.27
C LYS A 103 -4.60 16.64 0.58
N ASP A 104 -5.82 16.24 0.98
CA ASP A 104 -6.68 17.03 1.88
C ASP A 104 -6.03 17.18 3.27
N VAL A 105 -5.38 16.12 3.78
CA VAL A 105 -4.62 16.16 5.04
C VAL A 105 -3.42 17.12 4.94
N ILE A 106 -2.71 17.14 3.81
CA ILE A 106 -1.64 18.12 3.58
C ILE A 106 -2.21 19.55 3.58
N GLU A 107 -3.34 19.81 2.89
CA GLU A 107 -3.95 21.12 2.76
C GLU A 107 -4.47 21.66 4.09
N HIS A 108 -5.10 20.81 4.92
CA HIS A 108 -5.86 21.24 6.11
C HIS A 108 -5.27 20.77 7.44
N GLY A 109 -4.28 19.90 7.44
CA GLY A 109 -3.66 19.35 8.65
C GLY A 109 -4.66 18.61 9.54
N ALA A 110 -4.62 18.88 10.84
CA ALA A 110 -5.52 18.28 11.82
C ALA A 110 -7.00 18.64 11.63
N GLU A 111 -7.29 19.73 10.91
CA GLU A 111 -8.66 20.17 10.58
C GLU A 111 -9.25 19.42 9.37
N SER A 112 -8.45 18.63 8.66
CA SER A 112 -8.92 17.78 7.57
C SER A 112 -9.95 16.76 8.07
N ARG A 113 -11.03 16.58 7.31
CA ARG A 113 -11.99 15.50 7.59
C ARG A 113 -11.35 14.10 7.54
N TYR A 114 -10.18 13.97 6.88
CA TYR A 114 -9.40 12.75 6.76
C TYR A 114 -8.23 12.67 7.73
N ALA A 115 -8.04 13.65 8.63
CA ALA A 115 -6.96 13.65 9.60
C ALA A 115 -6.95 12.41 10.50
N ARG A 116 -8.13 11.84 10.81
CA ARG A 116 -8.30 10.61 11.57
C ARG A 116 -8.05 9.32 10.79
N TYR A 117 -7.96 9.41 9.45
CA TYR A 117 -7.79 8.22 8.58
C TYR A 117 -6.39 7.66 8.63
N PHE A 118 -5.42 8.54 8.85
CA PHE A 118 -4.01 8.18 8.89
C PHE A 118 -3.48 8.22 10.33
N ASP A 119 -2.50 7.38 10.60
CA ASP A 119 -1.85 7.30 11.90
C ASP A 119 -0.75 8.36 11.98
N ILE A 120 -1.15 9.59 12.32
CA ILE A 120 -0.32 10.81 12.37
C ILE A 120 -0.23 11.31 13.81
N ASP A 121 0.98 11.68 14.23
CA ASP A 121 1.25 12.41 15.47
C ASP A 121 0.94 13.90 15.29
N TRP A 122 -0.28 14.31 15.62
CA TRP A 122 -0.75 15.69 15.53
C TRP A 122 -0.25 16.61 16.67
N SER A 123 0.65 16.15 17.54
CA SER A 123 1.34 17.04 18.48
C SER A 123 2.32 17.99 17.78
N ARG A 124 2.58 17.77 16.51
CA ARG A 124 3.47 18.54 15.63
C ARG A 124 2.94 18.59 14.22
N ARG A 125 3.56 19.43 13.36
CA ARG A 125 3.19 19.50 11.94
C ARG A 125 3.45 18.18 11.23
N LEU A 126 2.62 17.84 10.25
CA LEU A 126 2.85 16.70 9.37
C LEU A 126 4.20 16.84 8.66
N THR A 127 5.07 15.84 8.75
CA THR A 127 6.35 15.84 8.06
C THR A 127 6.25 15.17 6.70
N LEU A 128 6.79 15.82 5.67
CA LEU A 128 6.82 15.31 4.29
C LEU A 128 8.29 15.15 3.83
N PRO A 129 8.84 13.93 3.83
CA PRO A 129 10.24 13.66 3.51
C PRO A 129 10.45 13.56 1.99
N VAL A 130 10.30 14.70 1.32
CA VAL A 130 10.29 14.80 -0.16
C VAL A 130 11.47 15.57 -0.73
N LEU A 131 12.19 16.33 0.11
CA LEU A 131 13.32 17.13 -0.36
C LEU A 131 14.57 16.28 -0.53
N GLY A 132 15.36 16.63 -1.53
CA GLY A 132 16.65 15.99 -1.82
C GLY A 132 17.74 16.38 -0.83
N ASP A 133 17.60 17.53 -0.16
CA ASP A 133 18.51 18.08 0.84
C ASP A 133 17.76 18.78 1.97
N ASP A 134 18.45 19.39 2.92
CA ASP A 134 17.84 20.17 3.99
C ASP A 134 17.02 21.33 3.42
N PHE A 135 15.97 21.73 4.14
CA PHE A 135 15.03 22.75 3.67
C PHE A 135 15.73 24.07 3.30
N GLU A 136 16.67 24.52 4.13
CA GLU A 136 17.45 25.73 3.92
C GLU A 136 18.29 25.64 2.64
N ALA A 137 18.94 24.50 2.41
CA ALA A 137 19.74 24.28 1.21
C ALA A 137 18.89 24.28 -0.07
N VAL A 138 17.71 23.66 -0.02
CA VAL A 138 16.74 23.65 -1.14
C VAL A 138 16.21 25.06 -1.42
N LEU A 139 15.99 25.85 -0.37
CA LEU A 139 15.53 27.24 -0.49
C LEU A 139 16.61 28.13 -1.12
N GLU A 140 17.86 28.07 -0.65
CA GLU A 140 19.03 28.79 -1.19
C GLU A 140 19.31 28.40 -2.65
N ALA A 141 19.09 27.13 -3.02
CA ALA A 141 19.22 26.67 -4.40
C ALA A 141 18.14 27.21 -5.35
N GLY A 142 17.05 27.78 -4.80
CA GLY A 142 15.91 28.28 -5.59
C GLY A 142 15.02 27.18 -6.16
N ASP A 143 15.12 25.95 -5.63
CA ASP A 143 14.33 24.80 -6.08
C ASP A 143 12.89 24.81 -5.53
N LEU A 144 12.61 25.63 -4.52
CA LEU A 144 11.28 25.84 -3.94
C LEU A 144 10.70 27.17 -4.41
N ALA A 145 9.45 27.15 -4.87
CA ALA A 145 8.76 28.36 -5.34
C ALA A 145 7.28 28.31 -5.06
N VAL A 146 6.61 29.46 -4.98
CA VAL A 146 5.14 29.54 -5.02
C VAL A 146 4.70 29.55 -6.47
N LYS A 147 3.87 28.58 -6.84
CA LYS A 147 3.31 28.46 -8.22
C LYS A 147 1.83 28.04 -8.14
N PRO A 148 1.01 28.38 -9.14
CA PRO A 148 -0.32 27.81 -9.25
C PRO A 148 -0.23 26.30 -9.53
N ASP A 149 -0.96 25.49 -8.76
CA ASP A 149 -1.14 24.07 -9.03
C ASP A 149 -1.76 23.90 -10.42
N PRO A 150 -1.16 23.16 -11.37
CA PRO A 150 -1.64 23.07 -12.74
C PRO A 150 -3.03 22.41 -12.88
N LYS A 151 -3.49 21.65 -11.88
CA LYS A 151 -4.80 21.00 -11.87
C LYS A 151 -5.90 21.89 -11.27
N THR A 152 -5.57 22.70 -10.26
CA THR A 152 -6.57 23.49 -9.51
C THR A 152 -6.47 24.98 -9.72
N GLY A 153 -5.32 25.48 -10.19
CA GLY A 153 -5.01 26.91 -10.30
C GLY A 153 -4.73 27.60 -8.95
N LYS A 154 -4.87 26.90 -7.82
CA LYS A 154 -4.62 27.45 -6.48
C LYS A 154 -3.12 27.63 -6.22
N PRO A 155 -2.74 28.61 -5.37
CA PRO A 155 -1.35 28.75 -4.93
C PRO A 155 -0.87 27.47 -4.22
N SER A 156 0.37 27.07 -4.51
CA SER A 156 1.02 25.89 -3.94
C SER A 156 2.51 26.13 -3.74
N LEU A 157 3.13 25.40 -2.83
CA LEU A 157 4.58 25.27 -2.76
C LEU A 157 5.01 24.23 -3.79
N ALA A 158 5.73 24.67 -4.82
CA ALA A 158 6.25 23.81 -5.88
C ALA A 158 7.69 23.43 -5.59
N TYR A 159 7.95 22.13 -5.59
CA TYR A 159 9.30 21.54 -5.58
C TYR A 159 9.40 20.63 -6.81
N PHE A 160 10.16 21.06 -7.81
CA PHE A 160 10.15 20.46 -9.16
C PHE A 160 8.73 20.32 -9.72
N GLU A 161 8.29 19.09 -10.03
CA GLU A 161 6.95 18.78 -10.56
C GLU A 161 5.91 18.49 -9.45
N SER A 162 6.30 18.61 -8.18
CA SER A 162 5.40 18.39 -7.04
C SER A 162 4.80 19.71 -6.55
N PHE A 163 3.46 19.78 -6.45
CA PHE A 163 2.72 20.98 -6.05
C PHE A 163 2.00 20.71 -4.73
N PHE A 164 2.63 21.10 -3.62
CA PHE A 164 2.08 20.93 -2.28
C PHE A 164 1.03 22.02 -2.00
N PRO A 165 -0.23 21.67 -1.72
CA PRO A 165 -1.29 22.65 -1.50
C PRO A 165 -0.97 23.51 -0.27
N LEU A 166 -1.25 24.80 -0.37
CA LEU A 166 -1.21 25.71 0.78
C LEU A 166 -2.53 25.62 1.55
N ASN A 167 -2.47 25.81 2.86
CA ASN A 167 -3.67 25.94 3.67
C ASN A 167 -4.44 27.21 3.23
N PRO A 168 -5.75 27.11 2.92
CA PRO A 168 -6.55 28.24 2.47
C PRO A 168 -6.49 29.47 3.39
N ALA A 169 -6.42 29.27 4.70
CA ALA A 169 -6.29 30.37 5.65
C ALA A 169 -5.06 31.25 5.44
N THR A 170 -4.04 30.74 4.71
CA THR A 170 -2.81 31.49 4.43
C THR A 170 -2.88 32.35 3.17
N TYR A 171 -3.84 32.09 2.27
CA TYR A 171 -3.90 32.79 0.98
C TYR A 171 -5.29 33.28 0.54
N ASP A 172 -6.39 32.79 1.11
CA ASP A 172 -7.75 33.16 0.68
C ASP A 172 -7.94 34.68 0.61
N GLY A 173 -8.35 35.16 -0.56
CA GLY A 173 -8.50 36.59 -0.86
C GLY A 173 -7.19 37.34 -1.14
N ARG A 174 -6.04 36.67 -1.14
CA ARG A 174 -4.71 37.22 -1.42
C ARG A 174 -3.91 36.39 -2.42
N GLU A 175 -4.57 35.58 -3.24
CA GLU A 175 -3.93 34.62 -4.14
C GLU A 175 -2.91 35.29 -5.06
N ALA A 176 -3.26 36.48 -5.60
CA ALA A 176 -2.38 37.24 -6.48
C ALA A 176 -1.14 37.81 -5.75
N GLU A 177 -1.23 38.05 -4.44
CA GLU A 177 -0.12 38.47 -3.61
C GLU A 177 0.81 37.31 -3.31
N ILE A 178 0.24 36.18 -2.87
CA ILE A 178 0.99 34.98 -2.53
C ILE A 178 1.75 34.43 -3.74
N LEU A 179 1.15 34.43 -4.93
CA LEU A 179 1.82 34.00 -6.18
C LEU A 179 2.99 34.90 -6.62
N LYS A 180 3.21 36.06 -5.98
CA LYS A 180 4.35 36.95 -6.25
C LYS A 180 5.52 36.72 -5.28
N ILE A 181 5.35 35.93 -4.26
CA ILE A 181 6.41 35.61 -3.31
C ILE A 181 7.54 34.90 -4.05
N SER A 182 8.74 35.45 -3.97
CA SER A 182 9.92 34.91 -4.65
C SER A 182 11.22 35.02 -3.83
N ASP A 183 11.19 35.75 -2.72
CA ASP A 183 12.32 35.85 -1.81
C ASP A 183 12.30 34.73 -0.75
N GLU A 184 13.48 34.28 -0.35
CA GLU A 184 13.68 33.18 0.59
C GLU A 184 13.00 33.39 1.94
N ALA A 185 13.06 34.61 2.48
CA ALA A 185 12.48 34.91 3.80
C ALA A 185 10.96 34.79 3.78
N SER A 186 10.30 35.30 2.74
CA SER A 186 8.86 35.20 2.56
C SER A 186 8.40 33.74 2.27
N LEU A 187 9.19 33.00 1.49
CA LEU A 187 8.95 31.57 1.23
C LEU A 187 9.06 30.74 2.52
N SER A 188 10.11 30.97 3.31
CA SER A 188 10.30 30.30 4.59
C SER A 188 9.14 30.62 5.56
N GLN A 189 8.75 31.92 5.66
CA GLN A 189 7.63 32.33 6.50
C GLN A 189 6.30 31.71 6.04
N LEU A 190 6.06 31.62 4.75
CA LEU A 190 4.86 30.96 4.20
C LEU A 190 4.85 29.47 4.52
N HIS A 191 5.98 28.78 4.37
CA HIS A 191 6.14 27.37 4.72
C HIS A 191 5.92 27.12 6.23
N GLU A 192 6.42 28.02 7.11
CA GLU A 192 6.17 27.89 8.55
C GLU A 192 4.69 27.99 8.95
N GLN A 193 3.87 28.64 8.13
CA GLN A 193 2.42 28.76 8.35
C GLN A 193 1.63 27.52 7.88
N GLN A 194 2.27 26.56 7.19
CA GLN A 194 1.57 25.39 6.70
C GLN A 194 1.39 24.33 7.79
N PRO A 195 0.33 23.51 7.71
CA PRO A 195 0.13 22.40 8.66
C PRO A 195 1.12 21.25 8.45
N TYR A 196 1.95 21.33 7.44
CA TYR A 196 3.02 20.39 7.14
C TYR A 196 4.40 21.04 7.14
N ARG A 197 5.43 20.22 7.15
CA ARG A 197 6.83 20.60 7.00
C ARG A 197 7.47 19.74 5.92
N LEU A 198 8.00 20.36 4.86
CA LEU A 198 8.86 19.70 3.90
C LEU A 198 10.22 19.44 4.54
N MET A 199 10.76 18.25 4.38
CA MET A 199 12.04 17.88 4.98
C MET A 199 12.84 16.94 4.06
N SER A 200 14.14 16.84 4.32
CA SER A 200 15.01 15.90 3.64
C SER A 200 14.52 14.45 3.83
N TRP A 201 14.49 13.68 2.75
CA TRP A 201 14.15 12.26 2.83
C TRP A 201 15.10 11.46 3.73
N ARG A 202 16.33 11.94 3.91
CA ARG A 202 17.34 11.31 4.78
C ARG A 202 17.00 11.38 6.25
N ASP A 203 16.18 12.35 6.66
CA ASP A 203 15.77 12.53 8.04
C ASP A 203 14.55 11.69 8.42
N ALA A 204 13.89 11.07 7.46
CA ALA A 204 12.69 10.29 7.68
C ALA A 204 12.84 9.15 8.69
N ALA A 205 14.04 8.58 8.82
CA ALA A 205 14.29 7.54 9.81
C ALA A 205 14.15 8.03 11.26
N ARG A 206 14.36 9.32 11.51
CA ARG A 206 14.41 9.93 12.85
C ARG A 206 13.24 10.85 13.17
N ASP A 207 12.65 11.47 12.13
CA ASP A 207 11.73 12.60 12.32
C ASP A 207 10.45 12.51 11.45
N LEU A 208 9.88 11.31 11.32
CA LEU A 208 8.61 11.13 10.63
C LEU A 208 7.45 11.27 11.61
N SER A 209 6.40 12.02 11.24
CA SER A 209 5.22 12.27 12.07
C SER A 209 4.06 11.31 11.82
N TYR A 210 4.22 10.32 10.94
CA TYR A 210 3.20 9.32 10.64
C TYR A 210 3.78 7.91 10.62
N ARG A 211 2.94 6.91 10.87
CA ARG A 211 3.32 5.50 10.71
C ARG A 211 3.51 5.18 9.23
N ARG A 212 4.68 4.65 8.89
CA ARG A 212 5.02 4.20 7.53
C ARG A 212 5.01 2.67 7.44
N PHE A 213 4.97 2.16 6.23
CA PHE A 213 5.14 0.74 5.94
C PHE A 213 6.64 0.41 5.88
N PHE A 214 7.16 -0.35 6.87
CA PHE A 214 8.60 -0.63 7.02
C PHE A 214 9.46 0.65 6.88
N GLU A 215 10.39 0.66 5.91
CA GLU A 215 11.22 1.83 5.59
C GLU A 215 10.66 2.71 4.46
N VAL A 216 9.47 2.37 3.93
CA VAL A 216 8.87 3.07 2.78
C VAL A 216 8.06 4.27 3.27
N THR A 217 8.64 5.47 3.20
CA THR A 217 7.98 6.72 3.63
C THR A 217 6.84 7.15 2.72
N GLY A 218 6.83 6.68 1.47
CA GLY A 218 5.74 6.91 0.52
C GLY A 218 4.44 6.14 0.81
N LEU A 219 4.38 5.36 1.91
CA LEU A 219 3.22 4.58 2.31
C LEU A 219 2.82 4.91 3.75
N ALA A 220 1.72 5.67 3.91
CA ALA A 220 1.20 6.10 5.20
C ALA A 220 0.21 5.10 5.79
N GLY A 221 0.38 4.77 7.07
CA GLY A 221 -0.49 3.86 7.80
C GLY A 221 -1.91 4.39 7.92
N VAL A 222 -2.88 3.52 7.64
CA VAL A 222 -4.33 3.79 7.75
C VAL A 222 -4.86 3.23 9.06
N ARG A 223 -5.75 3.96 9.71
CA ARG A 223 -6.33 3.60 11.02
C ARG A 223 -7.62 2.80 10.86
N VAL A 224 -7.50 1.60 10.30
CA VAL A 224 -8.66 0.72 10.07
C VAL A 224 -9.29 0.17 11.36
N GLU A 225 -8.66 0.38 12.51
CA GLU A 225 -9.26 0.16 13.84
C GLU A 225 -10.39 1.16 14.14
N ASP A 226 -10.39 2.34 13.50
CA ASP A 226 -11.50 3.29 13.51
C ASP A 226 -12.63 2.78 12.60
N GLU A 227 -13.86 2.68 13.15
CA GLU A 227 -15.00 2.10 12.43
C GLU A 227 -15.38 2.88 11.16
N ALA A 228 -15.37 4.21 11.22
CA ALA A 228 -15.71 5.03 10.06
C ALA A 228 -14.63 4.95 8.96
N VAL A 229 -13.36 4.83 9.33
CA VAL A 229 -12.26 4.61 8.39
C VAL A 229 -12.38 3.24 7.74
N PHE A 230 -12.68 2.20 8.53
CA PHE A 230 -12.93 0.87 8.00
C PHE A 230 -14.11 0.86 7.01
N GLU A 231 -15.24 1.46 7.38
CA GLU A 231 -16.43 1.48 6.53
C GLU A 231 -16.16 2.17 5.19
N ASP A 232 -15.46 3.31 5.20
CA ASP A 232 -15.17 4.03 3.96
C ASP A 232 -14.10 3.31 3.11
N SER A 233 -13.00 2.87 3.70
CA SER A 233 -11.92 2.18 2.96
C SER A 233 -12.32 0.79 2.44
N HIS A 234 -13.36 0.15 3.00
CA HIS A 234 -13.82 -1.19 2.59
C HIS A 234 -15.14 -1.17 1.82
N ARG A 235 -15.72 -0.03 1.56
CA ARG A 235 -17.04 0.09 0.92
C ARG A 235 -17.12 -0.67 -0.39
N LEU A 236 -16.19 -0.44 -1.31
CA LEU A 236 -16.14 -1.14 -2.60
C LEU A 236 -15.78 -2.62 -2.44
N ILE A 237 -14.82 -2.95 -1.59
CA ILE A 237 -14.44 -4.34 -1.30
C ILE A 237 -15.66 -5.16 -0.87
N LEU A 238 -16.42 -4.63 0.09
CA LEU A 238 -17.60 -5.30 0.63
C LEU A 238 -18.76 -5.35 -0.39
N GLU A 239 -18.89 -4.36 -1.25
CA GLU A 239 -19.82 -4.40 -2.39
C GLU A 239 -19.50 -5.59 -3.32
N LEU A 240 -18.22 -5.73 -3.71
CA LEU A 240 -17.77 -6.81 -4.59
C LEU A 240 -17.94 -8.20 -3.97
N VAL A 241 -17.73 -8.35 -2.67
CA VAL A 241 -17.99 -9.60 -1.95
C VAL A 241 -19.49 -9.90 -1.90
N ARG A 242 -20.32 -8.93 -1.51
CA ARG A 242 -21.78 -9.10 -1.37
C ARG A 242 -22.49 -9.38 -2.68
N SER A 243 -22.00 -8.80 -3.78
CA SER A 243 -22.51 -9.08 -5.14
C SER A 243 -22.10 -10.46 -5.67
N GLY A 244 -21.23 -11.16 -4.96
CA GLY A 244 -20.66 -12.44 -5.41
C GLY A 244 -19.71 -12.30 -6.60
N ALA A 245 -19.16 -11.12 -6.83
CA ALA A 245 -18.07 -10.90 -7.78
C ALA A 245 -16.74 -11.46 -7.24
N VAL A 246 -16.54 -11.36 -5.93
CA VAL A 246 -15.34 -11.82 -5.21
C VAL A 246 -15.75 -12.88 -4.18
N GLN A 247 -15.09 -14.04 -4.17
CA GLN A 247 -15.34 -15.16 -3.28
C GLN A 247 -14.36 -15.21 -2.11
N GLY A 248 -13.21 -14.53 -2.24
CA GLY A 248 -12.22 -14.53 -1.18
C GLY A 248 -11.37 -13.26 -1.16
N LEU A 249 -10.78 -12.99 -0.01
CA LEU A 249 -9.88 -11.88 0.26
C LEU A 249 -8.55 -12.42 0.78
N ARG A 250 -7.46 -11.85 0.28
CA ARG A 250 -6.13 -11.98 0.86
C ARG A 250 -5.76 -10.63 1.46
N LEU A 251 -5.42 -10.63 2.73
CA LEU A 251 -5.10 -9.43 3.48
C LEU A 251 -3.60 -9.22 3.52
N ASP A 252 -3.15 -8.13 2.90
CA ASP A 252 -1.76 -7.70 2.93
C ASP A 252 -1.38 -7.19 4.32
N HIS A 253 -0.21 -7.60 4.81
CA HIS A 253 0.46 -7.06 5.98
C HIS A 253 -0.42 -6.93 7.24
N ILE A 254 -1.11 -8.01 7.61
CA ILE A 254 -2.01 -8.02 8.79
C ILE A 254 -1.28 -7.66 10.10
N ASP A 255 0.01 -8.00 10.21
CA ASP A 255 0.83 -7.72 11.40
C ASP A 255 1.11 -6.21 11.59
N GLY A 256 0.92 -5.40 10.55
CA GLY A 256 1.08 -3.95 10.63
C GLY A 256 -0.10 -3.19 11.22
N LEU A 257 -1.23 -3.86 11.46
CA LEU A 257 -2.43 -3.22 12.03
C LEU A 257 -2.29 -3.01 13.54
N ALA A 258 -2.92 -1.97 14.07
CA ALA A 258 -2.95 -1.69 15.52
C ALA A 258 -3.75 -2.77 16.29
N ASP A 259 -4.83 -3.26 15.72
CA ASP A 259 -5.69 -4.34 16.27
C ASP A 259 -6.05 -5.35 15.17
N PRO A 260 -5.17 -6.32 14.86
CA PRO A 260 -5.43 -7.32 13.83
C PRO A 260 -6.70 -8.15 14.10
N LYS A 261 -6.90 -8.56 15.36
CA LYS A 261 -8.06 -9.38 15.75
C LYS A 261 -9.38 -8.63 15.57
N GLY A 262 -9.47 -7.41 16.11
CA GLY A 262 -10.67 -6.57 15.99
C GLY A 262 -10.98 -6.23 14.53
N TYR A 263 -9.95 -5.99 13.72
CA TYR A 263 -10.12 -5.81 12.28
C TYR A 263 -10.69 -7.07 11.60
N LEU A 264 -10.15 -8.24 11.89
CA LEU A 264 -10.60 -9.50 11.30
C LEU A 264 -12.04 -9.86 11.72
N ASP A 265 -12.41 -9.62 12.97
CA ASP A 265 -13.77 -9.83 13.46
C ASP A 265 -14.76 -8.91 12.72
N ARG A 266 -14.41 -7.63 12.55
CA ARG A 266 -15.20 -6.64 11.81
C ARG A 266 -15.34 -7.04 10.34
N LEU A 267 -14.24 -7.39 9.69
CA LEU A 267 -14.24 -7.82 8.29
C LEU A 267 -15.06 -9.08 8.10
N ARG A 268 -14.92 -10.09 8.96
CA ARG A 268 -15.70 -11.34 8.90
C ARG A 268 -17.19 -11.06 9.06
N LYS A 269 -17.56 -10.20 10.00
CA LYS A 269 -18.96 -9.78 10.21
C LYS A 269 -19.53 -9.10 8.96
N ALA A 270 -18.74 -8.23 8.32
CA ALA A 270 -19.19 -7.45 7.16
C ALA A 270 -19.22 -8.26 5.85
N ALA A 271 -18.23 -9.14 5.62
CA ALA A 271 -18.10 -9.98 4.43
C ALA A 271 -18.97 -11.26 4.49
N GLY A 272 -19.42 -11.66 5.69
CA GLY A 272 -20.22 -12.86 5.91
C GLY A 272 -19.39 -14.14 6.10
N PRO A 273 -20.05 -15.24 6.56
CA PRO A 273 -19.36 -16.49 6.92
C PRO A 273 -18.77 -17.23 5.73
N ASP A 274 -19.29 -17.00 4.53
CA ASP A 274 -18.90 -17.74 3.32
C ASP A 274 -17.72 -17.11 2.55
N CYS A 275 -17.27 -15.91 2.91
CA CYS A 275 -16.09 -15.30 2.31
C CYS A 275 -14.82 -16.06 2.73
N TYR A 276 -14.04 -16.51 1.75
CA TYR A 276 -12.72 -17.10 2.00
C TYR A 276 -11.74 -15.98 2.38
N ILE A 277 -11.15 -16.01 3.58
CA ILE A 277 -10.21 -14.97 4.04
C ILE A 277 -8.90 -15.63 4.41
N VAL A 278 -7.82 -15.21 3.80
CA VAL A 278 -6.44 -15.56 4.17
C VAL A 278 -5.64 -14.32 4.49
N VAL A 279 -4.71 -14.46 5.41
CA VAL A 279 -3.86 -13.35 5.87
C VAL A 279 -2.42 -13.56 5.41
N GLU A 280 -1.76 -12.46 5.01
CA GLU A 280 -0.32 -12.47 4.92
C GLU A 280 0.26 -12.35 6.32
N LYS A 281 0.71 -13.48 6.82
CA LYS A 281 1.47 -13.57 8.05
C LYS A 281 2.57 -14.60 7.83
N ILE A 282 3.80 -14.17 8.05
CA ILE A 282 4.97 -15.04 7.97
C ILE A 282 5.20 -15.63 9.36
N LEU A 283 4.74 -16.86 9.54
CA LEU A 283 4.90 -17.57 10.81
C LEU A 283 6.37 -17.95 11.03
N GLY A 284 6.89 -17.63 12.21
CA GLY A 284 8.20 -18.09 12.67
C GLY A 284 8.21 -19.57 13.00
N GLU A 285 9.40 -20.11 13.30
CA GLU A 285 9.54 -21.52 13.70
C GLU A 285 8.76 -21.80 14.99
N GLY A 286 7.82 -22.74 14.92
CA GLY A 286 6.94 -23.10 16.06
C GLY A 286 5.79 -22.12 16.33
N GLU A 287 5.72 -21.02 15.61
CA GLU A 287 4.59 -20.08 15.70
C GLU A 287 3.34 -20.67 15.03
N GLN A 288 2.19 -20.41 15.62
CA GLN A 288 0.89 -20.80 15.07
C GLN A 288 0.00 -19.57 14.90
N LEU A 289 -0.84 -19.62 13.87
CA LEU A 289 -1.89 -18.62 13.70
C LEU A 289 -2.85 -18.69 14.90
N PRO A 290 -3.23 -17.56 15.53
CA PRO A 290 -4.16 -17.57 16.64
C PRO A 290 -5.47 -18.30 16.27
N ALA A 291 -5.87 -19.28 17.07
CA ALA A 291 -7.01 -20.14 16.78
C ALA A 291 -8.36 -19.39 16.79
N ASP A 292 -8.42 -18.23 17.40
CA ASP A 292 -9.59 -17.36 17.50
C ASP A 292 -9.66 -16.31 16.38
N TRP A 293 -8.72 -16.31 15.42
CA TRP A 293 -8.84 -15.47 14.24
C TRP A 293 -9.85 -16.07 13.25
N PRO A 294 -10.87 -15.29 12.82
CA PRO A 294 -11.94 -15.78 11.95
C PRO A 294 -11.50 -15.83 10.47
N VAL A 295 -10.39 -16.49 10.19
CA VAL A 295 -9.77 -16.62 8.87
C VAL A 295 -9.68 -18.07 8.42
N SER A 296 -9.40 -18.29 7.15
CA SER A 296 -9.25 -19.64 6.58
C SER A 296 -7.80 -20.16 6.68
N GLY A 297 -6.84 -19.28 6.97
CA GLY A 297 -5.43 -19.60 7.10
C GLY A 297 -4.53 -18.43 6.66
N THR A 298 -3.27 -18.77 6.40
CA THR A 298 -2.24 -17.85 5.90
C THR A 298 -2.08 -17.94 4.39
N THR A 299 -1.17 -17.14 3.83
CA THR A 299 -0.76 -17.24 2.42
C THR A 299 0.28 -18.33 2.14
N GLY A 300 0.69 -19.12 3.17
CA GLY A 300 1.46 -20.35 3.00
C GLY A 300 2.98 -20.21 3.01
N TYR A 301 3.53 -19.18 3.65
CA TYR A 301 4.99 -19.08 3.84
C TYR A 301 5.56 -20.27 4.63
N GLU A 302 4.82 -20.80 5.59
CA GLU A 302 5.14 -22.01 6.35
C GLU A 302 5.22 -23.24 5.44
N PHE A 303 4.43 -23.33 4.37
CA PHE A 303 4.53 -24.39 3.37
C PHE A 303 5.84 -24.30 2.58
N VAL A 304 6.27 -23.08 2.19
CA VAL A 304 7.54 -22.84 1.52
C VAL A 304 8.71 -23.28 2.40
N ALA A 305 8.67 -22.95 3.69
CA ALA A 305 9.69 -23.38 4.66
C ALA A 305 9.70 -24.91 4.81
N ALA A 306 8.54 -25.55 4.99
CA ALA A 306 8.42 -26.98 5.13
C ALA A 306 8.91 -27.72 3.86
N LEU A 307 8.58 -27.22 2.67
CA LEU A 307 9.06 -27.78 1.40
C LEU A 307 10.58 -27.67 1.27
N SER A 308 11.14 -26.51 1.63
CA SER A 308 12.60 -26.31 1.62
C SER A 308 13.31 -27.29 2.56
N HIS A 309 12.79 -27.49 3.77
CA HIS A 309 13.32 -28.44 4.73
C HIS A 309 13.21 -29.90 4.23
N ALA A 310 12.10 -30.27 3.57
CA ALA A 310 11.91 -31.61 3.05
C ALA A 310 12.87 -31.95 1.91
N LEU A 311 13.35 -30.94 1.17
CA LEU A 311 14.29 -31.13 0.05
C LEU A 311 15.78 -31.06 0.46
N VAL A 312 16.07 -30.72 1.72
CA VAL A 312 17.45 -30.55 2.23
C VAL A 312 17.72 -31.57 3.34
N ASP A 313 18.70 -32.42 3.14
CA ASP A 313 19.26 -33.30 4.19
C ASP A 313 20.29 -32.50 5.03
N GLY A 314 19.82 -31.90 6.12
CA GLY A 314 20.66 -31.10 7.01
C GLY A 314 21.82 -31.88 7.63
N ALA A 315 21.71 -33.21 7.78
CA ALA A 315 22.81 -34.07 8.30
C ALA A 315 23.98 -34.16 7.31
N LYS A 316 23.80 -33.79 6.05
CA LYS A 316 24.83 -33.78 5.01
C LYS A 316 25.39 -32.39 4.69
N LEU A 317 25.06 -31.39 5.44
CA LEU A 317 25.56 -30.03 5.24
C LEU A 317 27.11 -29.98 5.33
N GLU A 318 27.71 -30.74 6.27
CA GLU A 318 29.18 -30.82 6.39
C GLU A 318 29.85 -31.41 5.14
N VAL A 319 29.18 -32.32 4.43
CA VAL A 319 29.72 -32.88 3.17
C VAL A 319 29.76 -31.82 2.09
N LEU A 320 28.69 -31.04 1.98
CA LEU A 320 28.62 -29.93 1.03
C LEU A 320 29.65 -28.84 1.36
N GLN A 321 29.81 -28.52 2.64
CA GLN A 321 30.80 -27.56 3.11
C GLN A 321 32.23 -28.01 2.83
N SER A 322 32.56 -29.29 3.09
CA SER A 322 33.87 -29.86 2.78
C SER A 322 34.17 -29.82 1.27
N ALA A 323 33.16 -30.07 0.44
CA ALA A 323 33.30 -29.94 -1.00
C ALA A 323 33.58 -28.51 -1.45
N TYR A 324 32.90 -27.52 -0.84
CA TYR A 324 33.11 -26.10 -1.09
C TYR A 324 34.54 -25.66 -0.69
N GLU A 325 34.99 -26.05 0.50
CA GLU A 325 36.34 -25.79 0.99
C GLU A 325 37.41 -26.43 0.09
N GLY A 326 37.10 -27.62 -0.48
CA GLY A 326 37.96 -28.32 -1.45
C GLY A 326 38.15 -27.55 -2.77
N LEU A 327 37.29 -26.60 -3.09
CA LEU A 327 37.44 -25.69 -4.24
C LEU A 327 38.38 -24.52 -3.98
N GLY A 328 39.01 -24.45 -2.80
CA GLY A 328 39.98 -23.41 -2.41
C GLY A 328 39.36 -22.20 -1.70
N GLU A 329 38.08 -22.24 -1.45
CA GLU A 329 37.38 -21.19 -0.69
C GLU A 329 37.55 -21.43 0.82
N LYS A 330 37.86 -20.35 1.56
CA LYS A 330 37.94 -20.44 3.01
C LYS A 330 36.55 -20.31 3.65
N ARG A 331 36.33 -21.10 4.71
CA ARG A 331 35.17 -20.93 5.57
C ARG A 331 35.20 -19.54 6.16
N VAL A 332 34.23 -18.71 5.84
CA VAL A 332 34.02 -17.40 6.47
C VAL A 332 32.92 -17.55 7.52
N ASP A 333 33.23 -17.23 8.77
CA ASP A 333 32.20 -17.16 9.83
C ASP A 333 31.24 -16.02 9.49
N ALA A 334 29.94 -16.34 9.45
CA ALA A 334 28.90 -15.33 9.19
C ALA A 334 29.01 -14.11 10.12
N LYS A 335 29.51 -14.28 11.35
CA LYS A 335 29.78 -13.18 12.29
C LYS A 335 30.98 -12.32 11.89
N GLU A 336 31.95 -12.85 11.16
CA GLU A 336 33.06 -12.08 10.62
C GLU A 336 32.68 -11.27 9.37
N GLN A 337 31.72 -11.77 8.59
CA GLN A 337 31.22 -11.06 7.39
C GLN A 337 30.29 -9.90 7.74
N LEU A 338 29.67 -9.90 8.93
CA LEU A 338 28.74 -8.86 9.40
C LEU A 338 29.44 -7.76 10.19
N ARG A 339 30.77 -7.75 10.30
CA ARG A 339 31.60 -6.69 10.88
C ARG A 339 32.27 -5.87 9.79
#